data_8d2933881187da0e409cb0085b191d1f
#
_entry.id   8d2933881187da0e409cb0085b191d1f
#
_cell.length_a   1.000
_cell.length_b   1.000
_cell.length_c   1.000
_cell.angle_alpha   90.00
_cell.angle_beta   90.00
_cell.angle_gamma   90.00
#
_symmetry.space_group_name_H-M   'P 1'
#
loop_
_entity.id
_entity.type
_entity.pdbx_description
1 polymer ?
#
loop_
_entity_poly.entity_id
_entity_poly.type
_entity_poly.pdbx_seq_one_letter_code
_entity_poly.pdbx_strand_id
1 'polypeptide(L)'
;MFGNKQKKYKLKTDEELVTLYKLERSSICIAVIYERYGHLVMGTCMKYLKNEVESQDITMQIFEELHSKLLKHEINYFKSWLYMVTKNECFMFLRKSKSQNTTDFSESYDVEQTIEDVQSKEKSLELLENAIEDLKPEQKRCVKLFYLEEKSYQQISAELNLSLMQVKSAIQNGKRNIKLQLEKQDEFKKD
;
A
#
# COMPACT_ATOMS: atom_id res chain seq x y z
N MET A 1 18.43 6.46 28.05
CA MET A 1 18.51 5.12 27.43
C MET A 1 17.42 4.85 26.37
N PHE A 2 16.24 5.43 26.45
CA PHE A 2 15.13 5.23 25.49
C PHE A 2 15.40 5.77 24.09
N GLY A 3 16.02 6.94 23.93
CA GLY A 3 16.22 7.59 22.63
C GLY A 3 17.12 6.85 21.64
N ASN A 4 18.06 6.03 22.10
CA ASN A 4 18.99 5.30 21.24
C ASN A 4 18.38 4.01 20.67
N LYS A 5 17.50 3.35 21.43
CA LYS A 5 16.72 2.19 20.94
C LYS A 5 15.71 2.62 19.89
N GLN A 6 14.97 3.72 20.09
CA GLN A 6 13.97 4.20 19.13
C GLN A 6 14.59 4.56 17.77
N LYS A 7 15.79 5.18 17.76
CA LYS A 7 16.53 5.45 16.50
C LYS A 7 16.83 4.17 15.71
N LYS A 8 17.23 3.09 16.38
CA LYS A 8 17.51 1.79 15.74
C LYS A 8 16.25 1.18 15.12
N TYR A 9 15.10 1.29 15.78
CA TYR A 9 13.82 0.77 15.26
C TYR A 9 13.27 1.61 14.10
N LYS A 10 13.55 2.92 14.06
CA LYS A 10 13.16 3.79 12.94
C LYS A 10 13.85 3.46 11.61
N LEU A 11 14.97 2.74 11.64
CA LEU A 11 15.69 2.31 10.44
C LEU A 11 15.22 0.93 9.91
N LYS A 12 14.36 0.25 10.66
CA LYS A 12 13.83 -1.07 10.30
C LYS A 12 12.71 -0.98 9.27
N THR A 13 12.58 -2.00 8.40
CA THR A 13 11.41 -2.13 7.54
C THR A 13 10.15 -2.44 8.36
N ASP A 14 8.99 -2.35 7.77
CA ASP A 14 7.74 -2.65 8.46
C ASP A 14 7.64 -4.12 8.84
N GLU A 15 8.08 -5.01 7.96
CA GLU A 15 8.13 -6.47 8.17
C GLU A 15 9.11 -6.83 9.28
N GLU A 16 10.27 -6.15 9.32
CA GLU A 16 11.23 -6.29 10.42
C GLU A 16 10.62 -5.83 11.76
N LEU A 17 9.86 -4.71 11.77
CA LEU A 17 9.19 -4.22 12.97
C LEU A 17 8.12 -5.20 13.45
N VAL A 18 7.34 -5.78 12.53
CA VAL A 18 6.35 -6.81 12.85
C VAL A 18 7.02 -8.05 13.43
N THR A 19 8.09 -8.52 12.82
CA THR A 19 8.87 -9.68 13.30
C THR A 19 9.45 -9.42 14.69
N LEU A 20 10.08 -8.27 14.90
CA LEU A 20 10.62 -7.86 16.20
C LEU A 20 9.51 -7.76 17.26
N TYR A 21 8.34 -7.21 16.89
CA TYR A 21 7.22 -7.16 17.79
C TYR A 21 6.75 -8.56 18.22
N LYS A 22 6.66 -9.50 17.28
CA LYS A 22 6.30 -10.89 17.58
C LYS A 22 7.28 -11.56 18.54
N LEU A 23 8.58 -11.25 18.44
CA LEU A 23 9.64 -11.82 19.26
C LEU A 23 9.77 -11.14 20.63
N GLU A 24 9.85 -9.82 20.66
CA GLU A 24 10.25 -9.05 21.84
C GLU A 24 9.08 -8.40 22.58
N ARG A 25 7.88 -8.33 21.97
CA ARG A 25 6.70 -7.60 22.51
C ARG A 25 7.00 -6.14 22.85
N SER A 26 7.94 -5.54 22.15
CA SER A 26 8.40 -4.18 22.40
C SER A 26 7.39 -3.15 21.93
N SER A 27 6.87 -2.34 22.85
CA SER A 27 5.97 -1.22 22.54
C SER A 27 6.62 -0.17 21.62
N ILE A 28 7.96 -0.15 21.52
CA ILE A 28 8.69 0.73 20.61
C ILE A 28 8.34 0.42 19.16
N CYS A 29 8.11 -0.85 18.79
CA CYS A 29 7.68 -1.23 17.43
C CYS A 29 6.34 -0.58 17.09
N ILE A 30 5.37 -0.64 18.01
CA ILE A 30 4.06 -0.02 17.81
C ILE A 30 4.17 1.50 17.73
N ALA A 31 5.00 2.12 18.56
CA ALA A 31 5.24 3.56 18.54
C ALA A 31 5.83 4.03 17.20
N VAL A 32 6.80 3.27 16.64
CA VAL A 32 7.38 3.58 15.32
C VAL A 32 6.34 3.40 14.21
N ILE A 33 5.51 2.35 14.28
CA ILE A 33 4.42 2.12 13.33
C ILE A 33 3.40 3.26 13.42
N TYR A 34 3.03 3.69 14.63
CA TYR A 34 2.13 4.84 14.82
C TYR A 34 2.71 6.12 14.22
N GLU A 35 3.99 6.39 14.44
CA GLU A 35 4.67 7.57 13.88
C GLU A 35 4.66 7.57 12.34
N ARG A 36 4.79 6.39 11.71
CA ARG A 36 4.78 6.24 10.25
C ARG A 36 3.38 6.33 9.65
N TYR A 37 2.42 5.68 10.27
CA TYR A 37 1.12 5.39 9.66
C TYR A 37 -0.07 6.06 10.33
N GLY A 38 0.10 6.69 11.51
CA GLY A 38 -1.02 7.29 12.24
C GLY A 38 -1.79 8.31 11.40
N HIS A 39 -1.09 9.17 10.66
CA HIS A 39 -1.71 10.15 9.78
C HIS A 39 -2.44 9.51 8.57
N LEU A 40 -1.95 8.38 8.04
CA LEU A 40 -2.60 7.66 6.93
C LEU A 40 -3.84 6.90 7.41
N VAL A 41 -3.78 6.30 8.61
CA VAL A 41 -4.92 5.66 9.26
C VAL A 41 -5.99 6.70 9.54
N MET A 42 -5.63 7.84 10.14
CA MET A 42 -6.56 8.96 10.39
C MET A 42 -7.19 9.48 9.10
N GLY A 43 -6.39 9.71 8.05
CA GLY A 43 -6.90 10.15 6.74
C GLY A 43 -7.87 9.14 6.12
N THR A 44 -7.60 7.84 6.29
CA THR A 44 -8.51 6.78 5.85
C THR A 44 -9.81 6.79 6.64
N CYS A 45 -9.75 6.91 7.98
CA CYS A 45 -10.93 7.03 8.82
C CYS A 45 -11.77 8.27 8.42
N MET A 46 -11.14 9.43 8.23
CA MET A 46 -11.82 10.65 7.77
C MET A 46 -12.54 10.47 6.43
N LYS A 47 -11.90 9.74 5.50
CA LYS A 47 -12.50 9.44 4.19
C LYS A 47 -13.82 8.68 4.30
N TYR A 48 -13.88 7.68 5.19
CA TYR A 48 -15.05 6.80 5.33
C TYR A 48 -16.08 7.32 6.33
N LEU A 49 -15.66 7.86 7.46
CA LEU A 49 -16.55 8.29 8.55
C LEU A 49 -17.03 9.74 8.37
N LYS A 50 -16.25 10.59 7.70
CA LYS A 50 -16.55 12.02 7.47
C LYS A 50 -16.82 12.82 8.77
N ASN A 51 -16.35 12.30 9.90
CA ASN A 51 -16.47 12.88 11.23
C ASN A 51 -15.10 12.80 11.93
N GLU A 52 -14.60 13.93 12.39
CA GLU A 52 -13.25 14.03 12.96
C GLU A 52 -13.14 13.28 14.30
N VAL A 53 -14.12 13.43 15.18
CA VAL A 53 -14.14 12.80 16.51
C VAL A 53 -14.18 11.28 16.36
N GLU A 54 -15.13 10.77 15.58
CA GLU A 54 -15.25 9.34 15.31
C GLU A 54 -13.99 8.76 14.63
N SER A 55 -13.37 9.55 13.74
CA SER A 55 -12.12 9.14 13.06
C SER A 55 -10.94 9.08 14.01
N GLN A 56 -10.84 9.99 14.98
CA GLN A 56 -9.84 9.94 16.03
C GLN A 56 -10.03 8.72 16.93
N ASP A 57 -11.27 8.46 17.36
CA ASP A 57 -11.59 7.32 18.21
C ASP A 57 -11.27 5.99 17.54
N ILE A 58 -11.68 5.80 16.28
CA ILE A 58 -11.38 4.57 15.53
C ILE A 58 -9.88 4.45 15.26
N THR A 59 -9.19 5.55 14.96
CA THR A 59 -7.72 5.55 14.81
C THR A 59 -7.03 5.05 16.09
N MET A 60 -7.42 5.58 17.23
CA MET A 60 -6.87 5.15 18.53
C MET A 60 -7.17 3.68 18.79
N GLN A 61 -8.41 3.24 18.59
CA GLN A 61 -8.81 1.84 18.74
C GLN A 61 -7.96 0.90 17.88
N ILE A 62 -7.73 1.25 16.60
CA ILE A 62 -6.91 0.44 15.69
C ILE A 62 -5.51 0.23 16.25
N PHE A 63 -4.86 1.28 16.76
CA PHE A 63 -3.51 1.17 17.33
C PHE A 63 -3.48 0.49 18.70
N GLU A 64 -4.52 0.62 19.51
CA GLU A 64 -4.69 -0.14 20.75
C GLU A 64 -4.81 -1.64 20.49
N GLU A 65 -5.57 -2.03 19.46
CA GLU A 65 -5.75 -3.42 19.09
C GLU A 65 -4.61 -3.99 18.24
N LEU A 66 -3.75 -3.13 17.67
CA LEU A 66 -2.70 -3.52 16.75
C LEU A 66 -1.79 -4.60 17.33
N HIS A 67 -1.47 -4.50 18.62
CA HIS A 67 -0.62 -5.45 19.32
C HIS A 67 -1.18 -6.89 19.26
N SER A 68 -2.48 -7.06 19.43
CA SER A 68 -3.13 -8.38 19.38
C SER A 68 -3.30 -8.88 17.95
N LYS A 69 -3.58 -7.98 17.01
CA LYS A 69 -3.75 -8.32 15.59
C LYS A 69 -2.44 -8.77 14.95
N LEU A 70 -1.31 -8.10 15.28
CA LEU A 70 0.03 -8.51 14.80
C LEU A 70 0.41 -9.93 15.21
N LEU A 71 -0.09 -10.42 16.33
CA LEU A 71 0.22 -11.75 16.84
C LEU A 71 -0.59 -12.86 16.19
N LYS A 72 -1.79 -12.53 15.74
CA LYS A 72 -2.74 -13.50 15.19
C LYS A 72 -2.56 -13.73 13.70
N HIS A 73 -1.96 -12.77 12.98
CA HIS A 73 -1.88 -12.80 11.52
C HIS A 73 -0.45 -12.95 11.02
N GLU A 74 -0.28 -13.69 9.93
CA GLU A 74 0.92 -13.62 9.11
C GLU A 74 0.78 -12.44 8.15
N ILE A 75 1.73 -11.51 8.21
CA ILE A 75 1.65 -10.23 7.49
C ILE A 75 2.87 -10.14 6.59
N ASN A 76 2.63 -10.28 5.28
CA ASN A 76 3.67 -10.17 4.26
C ASN A 76 3.83 -8.74 3.74
N TYR A 77 2.73 -7.97 3.72
CA TYR A 77 2.68 -6.58 3.24
C TYR A 77 1.96 -5.72 4.28
N PHE A 78 2.75 -5.17 5.20
CA PHE A 78 2.22 -4.50 6.39
C PHE A 78 1.34 -3.29 6.05
N LYS A 79 1.77 -2.43 5.14
CA LYS A 79 1.05 -1.20 4.77
C LYS A 79 -0.35 -1.49 4.24
N SER A 80 -0.47 -2.44 3.32
CA SER A 80 -1.75 -2.84 2.73
C SER A 80 -2.65 -3.56 3.73
N TRP A 81 -2.06 -4.40 4.57
CA TRP A 81 -2.77 -5.05 5.66
C TRP A 81 -3.34 -4.02 6.65
N LEU A 82 -2.56 -3.02 7.06
CA LEU A 82 -3.02 -1.96 7.96
C LEU A 82 -4.15 -1.14 7.34
N TYR A 83 -4.05 -0.82 6.04
CA TYR A 83 -5.13 -0.15 5.31
C TYR A 83 -6.43 -0.96 5.35
N MET A 84 -6.37 -2.29 5.13
CA MET A 84 -7.55 -3.16 5.19
C MET A 84 -8.14 -3.26 6.59
N VAL A 85 -7.29 -3.38 7.61
CA VAL A 85 -7.74 -3.30 9.01
C VAL A 85 -8.48 -1.99 9.25
N THR A 86 -7.92 -0.86 8.84
CA THR A 86 -8.54 0.46 8.99
C THR A 86 -9.89 0.55 8.28
N LYS A 87 -9.95 0.12 7.02
CA LYS A 87 -11.18 0.10 6.23
C LYS A 87 -12.27 -0.75 6.90
N ASN A 88 -11.91 -1.95 7.35
CA ASN A 88 -12.83 -2.86 8.01
C ASN A 88 -13.38 -2.29 9.33
N GLU A 89 -12.53 -1.67 10.17
CA GLU A 89 -12.98 -1.03 11.41
C GLU A 89 -13.96 0.12 11.12
N CYS A 90 -13.68 0.95 10.11
CA CYS A 90 -14.60 2.00 9.69
C CYS A 90 -15.97 1.42 9.26
N PHE A 91 -15.99 0.35 8.48
CA PHE A 91 -17.25 -0.27 8.07
C PHE A 91 -17.98 -0.96 9.22
N MET A 92 -17.28 -1.59 10.14
CA MET A 92 -17.88 -2.16 11.35
C MET A 92 -18.54 -1.06 12.19
N PHE A 93 -17.86 0.07 12.37
CA PHE A 93 -18.42 1.23 13.06
C PHE A 93 -19.70 1.76 12.38
N LEU A 94 -19.66 1.98 11.05
CA LEU A 94 -20.81 2.45 10.28
C LEU A 94 -22.02 1.49 10.34
N ARG A 95 -21.77 0.17 10.30
CA ARG A 95 -22.84 -0.84 10.46
C ARG A 95 -23.46 -0.78 11.86
N LYS A 96 -22.63 -0.66 12.89
CA LYS A 96 -23.10 -0.58 14.29
C LYS A 96 -23.92 0.70 14.52
N SER A 97 -23.47 1.83 13.99
CA SER A 97 -24.18 3.10 14.06
C SER A 97 -25.53 3.05 13.31
N LYS A 98 -25.58 2.40 12.13
CA LYS A 98 -26.85 2.20 11.38
C LYS A 98 -27.83 1.27 12.10
N SER A 99 -27.35 0.24 12.78
CA SER A 99 -28.21 -0.69 13.54
C SER A 99 -28.88 -0.02 14.75
N GLN A 100 -28.37 1.11 15.21
CA GLN A 100 -28.99 1.92 16.28
C GLN A 100 -29.95 2.98 15.75
N ASN A 101 -29.87 3.35 14.47
CA ASN A 101 -30.72 4.31 13.81
C ASN A 101 -31.43 3.62 12.63
N THR A 102 -32.64 3.07 12.89
CA THR A 102 -33.53 2.53 11.85
C THR A 102 -34.01 3.64 10.94
N THR A 103 -33.36 3.84 9.78
CA THR A 103 -33.99 4.34 8.55
C THR A 103 -33.06 4.12 7.34
N ASP A 104 -33.68 3.69 6.25
CA ASP A 104 -33.11 3.34 4.95
C ASP A 104 -32.03 4.25 4.41
N PHE A 105 -30.89 3.65 4.06
CA PHE A 105 -30.13 4.01 2.86
C PHE A 105 -29.30 2.80 2.43
N SER A 106 -29.74 2.11 1.40
CA SER A 106 -29.01 1.05 0.72
C SER A 106 -27.94 1.66 -0.20
N GLU A 107 -26.83 2.11 0.35
CA GLU A 107 -25.57 2.09 -0.39
C GLU A 107 -24.91 0.76 -0.08
N SER A 108 -24.97 -0.15 -1.05
CA SER A 108 -24.20 -1.38 -1.04
C SER A 108 -22.71 -0.98 -1.14
N TYR A 109 -22.07 -0.85 0.02
CA TYR A 109 -20.63 -0.83 0.05
C TYR A 109 -20.17 -2.24 -0.29
N ASP A 110 -19.59 -2.42 -1.47
CA ASP A 110 -18.93 -3.66 -1.88
C ASP A 110 -17.83 -4.00 -0.86
N VAL A 111 -18.16 -4.92 0.05
CA VAL A 111 -17.33 -5.32 1.19
C VAL A 111 -16.43 -6.50 0.83
N GLU A 112 -16.33 -6.88 -0.44
CA GLU A 112 -15.59 -8.05 -0.87
C GLU A 112 -14.18 -7.76 -1.42
N GLN A 113 -13.41 -6.87 -0.78
CA GLN A 113 -11.97 -6.97 -0.90
C GLN A 113 -11.44 -7.72 0.33
N THR A 114 -11.11 -8.98 0.16
CA THR A 114 -10.47 -9.78 1.20
C THR A 114 -9.03 -9.31 1.41
N ILE A 115 -8.44 -9.65 2.57
CA ILE A 115 -7.01 -9.42 2.84
C ILE A 115 -6.17 -10.06 1.72
N GLU A 116 -6.62 -11.20 1.18
CA GLU A 116 -5.99 -11.94 0.07
C GLU A 116 -5.98 -11.12 -1.23
N ASP A 117 -7.07 -10.41 -1.55
CA ASP A 117 -7.13 -9.53 -2.74
C ASP A 117 -6.16 -8.35 -2.66
N VAL A 118 -5.97 -7.79 -1.46
CA VAL A 118 -5.02 -6.69 -1.26
C VAL A 118 -3.59 -7.18 -1.30
N GLN A 119 -3.30 -8.34 -0.69
CA GLN A 119 -1.98 -8.97 -0.78
C GLN A 119 -1.66 -9.38 -2.22
N SER A 120 -2.66 -9.85 -2.99
CA SER A 120 -2.51 -10.15 -4.41
C SER A 120 -2.19 -8.90 -5.23
N LYS A 121 -2.84 -7.77 -4.95
CA LYS A 121 -2.54 -6.49 -5.60
C LYS A 121 -1.15 -5.96 -5.24
N GLU A 122 -0.75 -6.05 -3.99
CA GLU A 122 0.59 -5.63 -3.54
C GLU A 122 1.68 -6.44 -4.23
N LYS A 123 1.51 -7.77 -4.28
CA LYS A 123 2.41 -8.65 -5.03
C LYS A 123 2.45 -8.31 -6.51
N SER A 124 1.31 -7.97 -7.11
CA SER A 124 1.25 -7.54 -8.52
C SER A 124 1.98 -6.22 -8.75
N LEU A 125 1.94 -5.28 -7.79
CA LEU A 125 2.69 -4.03 -7.85
C LEU A 125 4.20 -4.27 -7.73
N GLU A 126 4.62 -5.11 -6.79
CA GLU A 126 6.03 -5.49 -6.64
C GLU A 126 6.58 -6.15 -7.91
N LEU A 127 5.81 -7.06 -8.52
CA LEU A 127 6.16 -7.68 -9.80
C LEU A 127 6.26 -6.67 -10.93
N LEU A 128 5.37 -5.67 -10.95
CA LEU A 128 5.40 -4.58 -11.92
C LEU A 128 6.63 -3.68 -11.72
N GLU A 129 6.96 -3.33 -10.48
CA GLU A 129 8.15 -2.54 -10.15
C GLU A 129 9.43 -3.26 -10.60
N ASN A 130 9.56 -4.54 -10.28
CA ASN A 130 10.69 -5.37 -10.72
C ASN A 130 10.77 -5.43 -12.25
N ALA A 131 9.64 -5.62 -12.94
CA ALA A 131 9.61 -5.65 -14.40
C ALA A 131 10.01 -4.30 -15.04
N ILE A 132 9.71 -3.18 -14.37
CA ILE A 132 10.16 -1.85 -14.80
C ILE A 132 11.66 -1.68 -14.54
N GLU A 133 12.17 -2.16 -13.41
CA GLU A 133 13.59 -2.09 -13.07
C GLU A 133 14.48 -2.90 -14.02
N ASP A 134 13.99 -4.02 -14.54
CA ASP A 134 14.66 -4.89 -15.51
C ASP A 134 14.66 -4.37 -16.96
N LEU A 135 13.95 -3.29 -17.25
CA LEU A 135 13.97 -2.68 -18.58
C LEU A 135 15.36 -2.11 -18.91
N LYS A 136 15.67 -2.07 -20.21
CA LYS A 136 16.84 -1.32 -20.70
C LYS A 136 16.79 0.13 -20.22
N PRO A 137 17.93 0.77 -19.89
CA PRO A 137 17.94 2.10 -19.28
C PRO A 137 17.12 3.15 -20.00
N GLU A 138 17.18 3.19 -21.33
CA GLU A 138 16.41 4.14 -22.15
C GLU A 138 14.90 3.86 -22.05
N GLN A 139 14.48 2.59 -22.15
CA GLN A 139 13.09 2.18 -22.03
C GLN A 139 12.53 2.51 -20.65
N LYS A 140 13.29 2.19 -19.60
CA LYS A 140 12.93 2.49 -18.22
C LYS A 140 12.67 3.99 -18.01
N ARG A 141 13.60 4.84 -18.46
CA ARG A 141 13.45 6.30 -18.34
C ARG A 141 12.24 6.81 -19.10
N CYS A 142 12.05 6.39 -20.36
CA CYS A 142 10.89 6.79 -21.15
C CYS A 142 9.56 6.32 -20.53
N VAL A 143 9.50 5.09 -20.02
CA VAL A 143 8.31 4.53 -19.36
C VAL A 143 8.00 5.29 -18.07
N LYS A 144 8.99 5.54 -17.21
CA LYS A 144 8.80 6.30 -15.95
C LYS A 144 8.30 7.72 -16.23
N LEU A 145 8.95 8.44 -17.13
CA LEU A 145 8.56 9.80 -17.48
C LEU A 145 7.15 9.88 -18.08
N PHE A 146 6.76 8.89 -18.87
CA PHE A 146 5.44 8.89 -19.53
C PHE A 146 4.32 8.50 -18.58
N TYR A 147 4.48 7.37 -17.81
CA TYR A 147 3.39 6.82 -16.99
C TYR A 147 3.37 7.32 -15.54
N LEU A 148 4.51 7.66 -14.95
CA LEU A 148 4.58 8.13 -13.57
C LEU A 148 4.64 9.64 -13.43
N GLU A 149 5.27 10.32 -14.41
CA GLU A 149 5.40 11.78 -14.42
C GLU A 149 4.47 12.45 -15.44
N GLU A 150 3.64 11.67 -16.15
CA GLU A 150 2.62 12.13 -17.09
C GLU A 150 3.16 13.06 -18.19
N LYS A 151 4.45 12.94 -18.54
CA LYS A 151 5.10 13.78 -19.56
C LYS A 151 4.68 13.38 -20.98
N SER A 152 4.49 14.38 -21.84
CA SER A 152 4.23 14.16 -23.27
C SER A 152 5.48 13.63 -24.00
N TYR A 153 5.30 13.01 -25.15
CA TYR A 153 6.42 12.56 -26.01
C TYR A 153 7.39 13.69 -26.35
N GLN A 154 6.88 14.91 -26.56
CA GLN A 154 7.72 16.09 -26.85
C GLN A 154 8.58 16.48 -25.66
N GLN A 155 8.03 16.48 -24.43
CA GLN A 155 8.77 16.77 -23.21
C GLN A 155 9.85 15.72 -22.94
N ILE A 156 9.51 14.43 -23.11
CA ILE A 156 10.47 13.32 -22.95
C ILE A 156 11.57 13.41 -24.01
N SER A 157 11.22 13.72 -25.27
CA SER A 157 12.18 13.92 -26.34
C SER A 157 13.18 15.03 -26.05
N ALA A 158 12.71 16.16 -25.55
CA ALA A 158 13.57 17.28 -25.15
C ALA A 158 14.45 16.94 -23.93
N GLU A 159 13.90 16.27 -22.91
CA GLU A 159 14.61 15.95 -21.68
C GLU A 159 15.70 14.88 -21.86
N LEU A 160 15.40 13.85 -22.67
CA LEU A 160 16.33 12.73 -22.91
C LEU A 160 17.21 12.93 -24.14
N ASN A 161 17.01 14.02 -24.88
CA ASN A 161 17.68 14.28 -26.16
C ASN A 161 17.50 13.12 -27.16
N LEU A 162 16.28 12.59 -27.28
CA LEU A 162 15.88 11.51 -28.16
C LEU A 162 14.90 12.07 -29.22
N SER A 163 14.87 11.48 -30.42
CA SER A 163 13.83 11.79 -31.39
C SER A 163 12.45 11.30 -30.91
N LEU A 164 11.37 11.93 -31.35
CA LEU A 164 10.00 11.51 -31.04
C LEU A 164 9.74 10.02 -31.37
N MET A 165 10.35 9.55 -32.48
CA MET A 165 10.24 8.16 -32.91
C MET A 165 10.93 7.21 -31.91
N GLN A 166 12.11 7.57 -31.41
CA GLN A 166 12.84 6.79 -30.39
C GLN A 166 12.05 6.74 -29.09
N VAL A 167 11.51 7.87 -28.63
CA VAL A 167 10.67 7.91 -27.41
C VAL A 167 9.46 6.99 -27.57
N LYS A 168 8.73 7.09 -28.67
CA LYS A 168 7.56 6.25 -28.99
C LYS A 168 7.94 4.76 -29.00
N SER A 169 9.04 4.42 -29.68
CA SER A 169 9.54 3.06 -29.76
C SER A 169 9.98 2.52 -28.37
N ALA A 170 10.70 3.34 -27.59
CA ALA A 170 11.14 2.97 -26.25
C ALA A 170 9.96 2.67 -25.29
N ILE A 171 8.92 3.51 -25.33
CA ILE A 171 7.71 3.30 -24.51
C ILE A 171 6.95 2.04 -24.96
N GLN A 172 6.75 1.84 -26.26
CA GLN A 172 6.04 0.67 -26.79
C GLN A 172 6.79 -0.64 -26.46
N ASN A 173 8.11 -0.66 -26.69
CA ASN A 173 8.95 -1.83 -26.38
C ASN A 173 9.03 -2.06 -24.87
N GLY A 174 9.16 -1.00 -24.06
CA GLY A 174 9.11 -1.10 -22.60
C GLY A 174 7.82 -1.72 -22.10
N LYS A 175 6.66 -1.22 -22.56
CA LYS A 175 5.34 -1.80 -22.24
C LYS A 175 5.24 -3.28 -22.64
N ARG A 176 5.71 -3.64 -23.83
CA ARG A 176 5.71 -5.03 -24.30
C ARG A 176 6.57 -5.92 -23.41
N ASN A 177 7.78 -5.46 -23.04
CA ASN A 177 8.70 -6.23 -22.21
C ASN A 177 8.15 -6.44 -20.79
N ILE A 178 7.55 -5.40 -20.16
CA ILE A 178 6.86 -5.52 -18.90
C ILE A 178 5.77 -6.60 -18.98
N LYS A 179 4.92 -6.53 -20.01
CA LYS A 179 3.84 -7.51 -20.20
C LYS A 179 4.38 -8.93 -20.28
N LEU A 180 5.42 -9.17 -21.09
CA LEU A 180 6.03 -10.49 -21.25
C LEU A 180 6.65 -11.03 -19.95
N GLN A 181 7.23 -10.16 -19.11
CA GLN A 181 7.79 -10.56 -17.82
C GLN A 181 6.69 -10.95 -16.83
N LEU A 182 5.60 -10.19 -16.78
CA LEU A 182 4.47 -10.49 -15.90
C LEU A 182 3.77 -11.79 -16.31
N GLU A 183 3.58 -12.01 -17.62
CA GLU A 183 2.97 -13.24 -18.14
C GLU A 183 3.81 -14.49 -17.79
N LYS A 184 5.13 -14.43 -17.93
CA LYS A 184 6.02 -15.54 -17.53
C LYS A 184 5.91 -15.89 -16.04
N GLN A 185 5.74 -14.88 -15.18
CA GLN A 185 5.62 -15.13 -13.74
C GLN A 185 4.26 -15.72 -13.35
N ASP A 186 3.20 -15.43 -14.10
CA ASP A 186 1.87 -16.03 -13.89
C ASP A 186 1.80 -17.48 -14.38
N GLU A 187 2.57 -17.86 -15.40
CA GLU A 187 2.69 -19.26 -15.86
C GLU A 187 3.38 -20.14 -14.83
N PHE A 188 4.41 -19.65 -14.12
CA PHE A 188 5.09 -20.38 -13.04
C PHE A 188 4.27 -20.56 -11.75
N LYS A 189 3.11 -19.93 -11.62
CA LYS A 189 2.22 -20.08 -10.45
C LYS A 189 1.10 -21.09 -10.66
N LYS A 190 1.00 -21.70 -11.86
CA LYS A 190 -0.04 -22.67 -12.19
C LYS A 190 0.41 -24.14 -12.07
N ASP A 191 1.65 -24.38 -11.72
CA ASP A 191 2.22 -25.68 -11.33
C ASP A 191 2.44 -25.74 -9.80
#